data_e70b655723d382e949147818fbf8d7c4
#
_entry.id   e70b655723d382e949147818fbf8d7c4
#
_cell.length_a   1.000
_cell.length_b   1.000
_cell.length_c   1.000
_cell.angle_alpha   90.00
_cell.angle_beta   90.00
_cell.angle_gamma   90.00
#
_symmetry.space_group_name_H-M   'P 1'
#
loop_
_entity.id
_entity.type
_entity.pdbx_description
1 polymer ?
#
loop_
_entity_poly.entity_id
_entity_poly.type
_entity_poly.pdbx_seq_one_letter_code
_entity_poly.pdbx_strand_id
1 'polypeptide(L)'
;IQVTTDPFYASSEGLGDRVRYFVSGKEQKESPTKENTLFMESGLWYEAAPGKGQKSGFYCDQRENRNIVEKYAKGKTELDVCCYTGAFTLHALRGGAESVKSIDSSESALRHLLYQIHLNENKGTLPPLSREKVTTENDDCFEAIRKVENNKYDLIILDPPKLAQTKGKLENATK
;
A
#
# COMPACT_ATOMS: atom_id res chain seq x y z
N ILE A 1 18.71 -0.11 -9.76
CA ILE A 1 18.48 -0.38 -8.33
C ILE A 1 18.88 0.85 -7.56
N GLN A 2 18.02 1.32 -6.69
CA GLN A 2 18.33 2.32 -5.69
C GLN A 2 18.54 1.61 -4.35
N VAL A 3 19.61 1.94 -3.67
CA VAL A 3 19.91 1.48 -2.32
C VAL A 3 19.88 2.70 -1.41
N THR A 4 19.01 2.68 -0.41
CA THR A 4 18.92 3.73 0.61
C THR A 4 19.18 3.12 1.97
N THR A 5 19.92 3.83 2.80
CA THR A 5 20.07 3.48 4.21
C THR A 5 19.01 4.24 5.00
N ASP A 6 18.23 3.53 5.82
CA ASP A 6 17.28 4.16 6.73
C ASP A 6 18.05 5.08 7.70
N PRO A 7 17.65 6.35 7.87
CA PRO A 7 18.35 7.31 8.71
C PRO A 7 18.55 6.84 10.17
N PHE A 8 17.58 6.08 10.70
CA PHE A 8 17.68 5.54 12.07
C PHE A 8 18.82 4.53 12.19
N TYR A 9 18.90 3.57 11.24
CA TYR A 9 19.97 2.57 11.22
C TYR A 9 21.31 3.18 10.79
N ALA A 10 21.29 4.14 9.86
CA ALA A 10 22.49 4.85 9.45
C ALA A 10 23.19 5.53 10.65
N SER A 11 22.42 6.20 11.49
CA SER A 11 22.92 6.85 12.71
C SER A 11 23.44 5.85 13.74
N SER A 12 22.72 4.73 13.98
CA SER A 12 23.08 3.73 14.98
C SER A 12 24.30 2.88 14.60
N GLU A 13 24.57 2.74 13.30
CA GLU A 13 25.68 1.93 12.76
C GLU A 13 26.85 2.78 12.24
N GLY A 14 26.77 4.12 12.41
CA GLY A 14 27.80 5.05 11.93
C GLY A 14 27.89 5.14 10.40
N LEU A 15 26.83 4.73 9.70
CA LEU A 15 26.71 4.83 8.25
C LEU A 15 26.14 6.21 7.91
N GLY A 16 26.83 6.96 7.04
CA GLY A 16 26.29 8.23 6.56
C GLY A 16 25.05 8.03 5.70
N ASP A 17 24.17 9.05 5.64
CA ASP A 17 23.04 9.09 4.70
C ASP A 17 23.55 8.99 3.26
N ARG A 18 23.55 7.78 2.71
CA ARG A 18 23.99 7.52 1.33
C ARG A 18 22.85 6.88 0.55
N VAL A 19 22.39 7.62 -0.44
CA VAL A 19 21.57 7.07 -1.51
C VAL A 19 22.50 6.68 -2.65
N ARG A 20 22.49 5.42 -3.05
CA ARG A 20 23.31 4.90 -4.14
C ARG A 20 22.41 4.37 -5.25
N TYR A 21 22.74 4.69 -6.48
CA TYR A 21 21.98 4.26 -7.65
C TYR A 21 22.83 3.31 -8.50
N PHE A 22 22.22 2.22 -8.97
CA PHE A 22 22.88 1.24 -9.81
C PHE A 22 22.04 0.95 -11.05
N VAL A 23 22.66 1.05 -12.23
CA VAL A 23 22.07 0.60 -13.50
C VAL A 23 22.97 -0.48 -14.07
N SER A 24 22.40 -1.67 -14.34
CA SER A 24 23.15 -2.83 -14.84
C SER A 24 24.42 -3.13 -14.03
N GLY A 25 24.35 -3.02 -12.71
CA GLY A 25 25.46 -3.26 -11.78
C GLY A 25 26.48 -2.12 -11.66
N LYS A 26 26.33 -1.04 -12.43
CA LYS A 26 27.24 0.13 -12.37
C LYS A 26 26.60 1.23 -11.52
N GLU A 27 27.38 1.77 -10.57
CA GLU A 27 26.94 2.89 -9.73
C GLU A 27 26.80 4.17 -10.57
N GLN A 28 25.72 4.92 -10.31
CA GLN A 28 25.42 6.19 -10.95
C GLN A 28 25.50 7.32 -9.92
N LYS A 29 25.92 8.51 -10.36
CA LYS A 29 26.02 9.71 -9.49
C LYS A 29 24.63 10.28 -9.14
N GLU A 30 23.66 10.09 -10.00
CA GLU A 30 22.30 10.61 -9.85
C GLU A 30 21.27 9.50 -10.03
N SER A 31 20.05 9.74 -9.55
CA SER A 31 18.93 8.83 -9.79
C SER A 31 18.70 8.65 -11.27
N PRO A 32 18.74 7.40 -11.79
CA PRO A 32 18.47 7.14 -13.20
C PRO A 32 17.01 7.40 -13.58
N THR A 33 16.13 7.52 -12.57
CA THR A 33 14.71 7.80 -12.78
C THR A 33 14.28 8.90 -11.82
N LYS A 34 13.93 10.08 -12.37
CA LYS A 34 13.29 11.17 -11.63
C LYS A 34 11.77 10.96 -11.50
N GLU A 35 11.25 9.93 -12.14
CA GLU A 35 9.82 9.71 -12.34
C GLU A 35 9.36 8.42 -11.67
N ASN A 36 8.05 8.35 -11.43
CA ASN A 36 7.37 7.16 -10.97
C ASN A 36 7.57 6.02 -11.99
N THR A 37 7.71 4.81 -11.48
CA THR A 37 7.90 3.61 -12.29
C THR A 37 6.63 2.80 -12.35
N LEU A 38 6.16 2.50 -13.57
CA LEU A 38 5.05 1.58 -13.80
C LEU A 38 5.59 0.15 -13.84
N PHE A 39 4.91 -0.75 -13.16
CA PHE A 39 5.21 -2.18 -13.19
C PHE A 39 3.92 -3.00 -13.05
N MET A 40 4.01 -4.28 -13.31
CA MET A 40 2.88 -5.21 -13.19
C MET A 40 3.17 -6.28 -12.15
N GLU A 41 2.20 -6.54 -11.28
CA GLU A 41 2.19 -7.69 -10.38
C GLU A 41 0.85 -8.39 -10.46
N SER A 42 0.87 -9.72 -10.58
CA SER A 42 -0.34 -10.56 -10.67
C SER A 42 -1.38 -10.05 -11.67
N GLY A 43 -0.96 -9.40 -12.77
CA GLY A 43 -1.85 -8.90 -13.82
C GLY A 43 -2.50 -7.53 -13.53
N LEU A 44 -2.14 -6.86 -12.44
CA LEU A 44 -2.52 -5.48 -12.14
C LEU A 44 -1.34 -4.54 -12.34
N TRP A 45 -1.60 -3.33 -12.84
CA TRP A 45 -0.63 -2.27 -12.98
C TRP A 45 -0.52 -1.45 -11.70
N TYR A 46 0.72 -1.14 -11.35
CA TYR A 46 1.07 -0.30 -10.22
C TYR A 46 2.02 0.79 -10.63
N GLU A 47 1.91 1.93 -9.99
CA GLU A 47 2.91 2.98 -10.03
C GLU A 47 3.59 3.06 -8.66
N ALA A 48 4.90 3.03 -8.65
CA ALA A 48 5.70 3.28 -7.45
C ALA A 48 6.67 4.43 -7.70
N ALA A 49 6.94 5.19 -6.65
CA ALA A 49 7.94 6.25 -6.64
C ALA A 49 9.17 5.78 -5.84
N PRO A 50 10.15 5.12 -6.46
CA PRO A 50 11.34 4.67 -5.76
C PRO A 50 12.05 5.83 -5.07
N GLY A 51 12.30 5.69 -3.77
CA GLY A 51 12.93 6.72 -2.96
C GLY A 51 12.00 7.83 -2.45
N LYS A 52 10.70 7.76 -2.75
CA LYS A 52 9.68 8.64 -2.17
C LYS A 52 8.63 7.76 -1.49
N GLY A 53 8.48 7.90 -0.19
CA GLY A 53 7.50 7.13 0.59
C GLY A 53 8.11 5.95 1.37
N GLN A 54 7.25 5.12 1.95
CA GLN A 54 7.67 3.96 2.74
C GLN A 54 8.27 2.87 1.84
N LYS A 55 9.32 2.22 2.29
CA LYS A 55 10.07 1.19 1.55
C LYS A 55 10.46 1.69 0.13
N SER A 56 10.16 0.90 -0.89
CA SER A 56 10.36 1.26 -2.30
C SER A 56 9.11 1.88 -2.96
N GLY A 57 8.12 2.32 -2.15
CA GLY A 57 6.81 2.78 -2.65
C GLY A 57 5.81 1.65 -2.92
N PHE A 58 6.20 0.39 -2.66
CA PHE A 58 5.34 -0.79 -2.82
C PHE A 58 5.78 -1.94 -1.91
N TYR A 59 4.82 -2.72 -1.43
CA TYR A 59 5.02 -3.84 -0.51
C TYR A 59 4.99 -5.18 -1.26
N CYS A 60 6.11 -5.60 -1.83
CA CYS A 60 6.21 -6.85 -2.62
C CYS A 60 5.97 -8.13 -1.79
N ASP A 61 6.22 -8.06 -0.49
CA ASP A 61 6.07 -9.17 0.47
C ASP A 61 4.60 -9.60 0.67
N GLN A 62 3.64 -8.73 0.36
CA GLN A 62 2.20 -9.00 0.51
C GLN A 62 1.53 -9.62 -0.74
N ARG A 63 2.30 -10.00 -1.77
CA ARG A 63 1.76 -10.52 -3.04
C ARG A 63 0.78 -11.67 -2.85
N GLU A 64 1.17 -12.68 -2.08
CA GLU A 64 0.32 -13.87 -1.89
C GLU A 64 -0.96 -13.54 -1.10
N ASN A 65 -0.86 -12.66 -0.11
CA ASN A 65 -2.01 -12.22 0.66
C ASN A 65 -3.00 -11.43 -0.22
N ARG A 66 -2.51 -10.59 -1.15
CA ARG A 66 -3.37 -9.91 -2.13
C ARG A 66 -4.10 -10.90 -3.04
N ASN A 67 -3.42 -11.94 -3.51
CA ASN A 67 -4.04 -13.00 -4.32
C ASN A 67 -5.10 -13.79 -3.53
N ILE A 68 -4.92 -13.94 -2.22
CA ILE A 68 -5.92 -14.58 -1.34
C ILE A 68 -7.15 -13.68 -1.22
N VAL A 69 -6.98 -12.39 -0.94
CA VAL A 69 -8.09 -11.43 -0.88
C VAL A 69 -8.92 -11.46 -2.14
N GLU A 70 -8.28 -11.44 -3.32
CA GLU A 70 -8.97 -11.52 -4.60
C GLU A 70 -9.90 -12.73 -4.73
N LYS A 71 -9.47 -13.90 -4.23
CA LYS A 71 -10.28 -15.14 -4.27
C LYS A 71 -11.54 -15.07 -3.40
N TYR A 72 -11.49 -14.30 -2.32
CA TYR A 72 -12.61 -14.21 -1.36
C TYR A 72 -13.50 -12.98 -1.60
N ALA A 73 -13.10 -12.04 -2.45
CA ALA A 73 -13.76 -10.75 -2.60
C ALA A 73 -15.12 -10.78 -3.34
N LYS A 74 -15.40 -11.82 -4.13
CA LYS A 74 -16.59 -11.85 -5.00
C LYS A 74 -17.90 -11.61 -4.25
N GLY A 75 -18.59 -10.52 -4.62
CA GLY A 75 -19.88 -10.14 -4.04
C GLY A 75 -19.80 -9.72 -2.56
N LYS A 76 -18.62 -9.35 -2.07
CA LYS A 76 -18.38 -8.96 -0.67
C LYS A 76 -18.30 -7.45 -0.53
N THR A 77 -18.78 -6.97 0.62
CA THR A 77 -18.47 -5.65 1.14
C THR A 77 -17.17 -5.73 1.93
N GLU A 78 -16.19 -4.93 1.57
CA GLU A 78 -14.82 -5.04 2.10
C GLU A 78 -14.35 -3.77 2.80
N LEU A 79 -13.58 -3.95 3.87
CA LEU A 79 -12.88 -2.89 4.58
C LEU A 79 -11.37 -3.13 4.51
N ASP A 80 -10.63 -2.20 3.89
CA ASP A 80 -9.18 -2.20 3.78
C ASP A 80 -8.60 -1.13 4.69
N VAL A 81 -8.06 -1.55 5.85
CA VAL A 81 -7.53 -0.65 6.89
C VAL A 81 -6.02 -0.59 6.81
N CYS A 82 -5.45 0.61 6.88
CA CYS A 82 -4.06 0.92 6.56
C CYS A 82 -3.74 0.57 5.10
N CYS A 83 -4.66 0.96 4.20
CA CYS A 83 -4.65 0.51 2.81
C CYS A 83 -3.47 1.04 1.98
N TYR A 84 -2.73 2.05 2.48
CA TYR A 84 -1.63 2.71 1.78
C TYR A 84 -2.07 3.15 0.36
N THR A 85 -1.37 2.70 -0.67
CA THR A 85 -1.70 3.00 -2.08
C THR A 85 -2.71 2.01 -2.68
N GLY A 86 -3.40 1.21 -1.86
CA GLY A 86 -4.56 0.41 -2.22
C GLY A 86 -4.30 -0.88 -2.99
N ALA A 87 -3.15 -1.52 -2.78
CA ALA A 87 -2.86 -2.74 -3.51
C ALA A 87 -3.84 -3.89 -3.17
N PHE A 88 -4.30 -4.00 -1.93
CA PHE A 88 -5.36 -4.93 -1.56
C PHE A 88 -6.71 -4.54 -2.17
N THR A 89 -7.08 -3.25 -2.09
CA THR A 89 -8.28 -2.71 -2.73
C THR A 89 -8.36 -3.06 -4.23
N LEU A 90 -7.25 -2.94 -4.98
CA LEU A 90 -7.22 -3.30 -6.41
C LEU A 90 -7.50 -4.79 -6.64
N HIS A 91 -6.93 -5.67 -5.81
CA HIS A 91 -7.19 -7.11 -5.88
C HIS A 91 -8.63 -7.46 -5.51
N ALA A 92 -9.20 -6.80 -4.49
CA ALA A 92 -10.60 -6.95 -4.13
C ALA A 92 -11.54 -6.57 -5.29
N LEU A 93 -11.30 -5.43 -5.92
CA LEU A 93 -12.08 -4.98 -7.09
C LEU A 93 -12.02 -5.97 -8.23
N ARG A 94 -10.82 -6.48 -8.58
CA ARG A 94 -10.65 -7.48 -9.62
C ARG A 94 -11.30 -8.80 -9.26
N GLY A 95 -11.29 -9.17 -7.99
CA GLY A 95 -11.98 -10.35 -7.44
C GLY A 95 -13.50 -10.23 -7.46
N GLY A 96 -14.04 -9.05 -7.78
CA GLY A 96 -15.48 -8.80 -7.90
C GLY A 96 -16.13 -8.36 -6.59
N ALA A 97 -15.42 -7.64 -5.74
CA ALA A 97 -16.02 -6.98 -4.57
C ALA A 97 -17.23 -6.13 -4.99
N GLU A 98 -18.26 -6.13 -4.17
CA GLU A 98 -19.43 -5.26 -4.36
C GLU A 98 -19.07 -3.81 -4.02
N SER A 99 -18.41 -3.62 -2.89
CA SER A 99 -17.88 -2.32 -2.48
C SER A 99 -16.62 -2.50 -1.61
N VAL A 100 -15.75 -1.49 -1.62
CA VAL A 100 -14.54 -1.45 -0.79
C VAL A 100 -14.48 -0.10 -0.09
N LYS A 101 -14.34 -0.10 1.23
CA LYS A 101 -13.96 1.08 2.00
C LYS A 101 -12.48 0.99 2.35
N SER A 102 -11.69 1.96 1.90
CA SER A 102 -10.24 2.02 2.09
C SER A 102 -9.88 3.16 3.04
N ILE A 103 -9.18 2.87 4.12
CA ILE A 103 -8.82 3.82 5.18
C ILE A 103 -7.30 3.90 5.30
N ASP A 104 -6.77 5.12 5.30
CA ASP A 104 -5.36 5.39 5.58
C ASP A 104 -5.19 6.80 6.16
N SER A 105 -4.21 6.98 7.02
CA SER A 105 -3.88 8.30 7.59
C SER A 105 -3.17 9.22 6.61
N SER A 106 -2.69 8.70 5.47
CA SER A 106 -2.01 9.45 4.42
C SER A 106 -2.97 9.80 3.29
N GLU A 107 -3.41 11.05 3.26
CA GLU A 107 -4.24 11.56 2.15
C GLU A 107 -3.55 11.41 0.78
N SER A 108 -2.23 11.55 0.74
CA SER A 108 -1.46 11.34 -0.51
C SER A 108 -1.49 9.88 -0.98
N ALA A 109 -1.47 8.92 -0.06
CA ALA A 109 -1.61 7.50 -0.38
C ALA A 109 -3.01 7.20 -0.93
N LEU A 110 -4.06 7.75 -0.32
CA LEU A 110 -5.44 7.60 -0.81
C LEU A 110 -5.64 8.22 -2.20
N ARG A 111 -5.06 9.39 -2.47
CA ARG A 111 -5.07 9.96 -3.83
C ARG A 111 -4.36 9.05 -4.83
N HIS A 112 -3.25 8.45 -4.43
CA HIS A 112 -2.52 7.51 -5.28
C HIS A 112 -3.32 6.22 -5.52
N LEU A 113 -4.03 5.69 -4.51
CA LEU A 113 -4.98 4.59 -4.67
C LEU A 113 -6.00 4.89 -5.77
N LEU A 114 -6.64 6.06 -5.72
CA LEU A 114 -7.63 6.45 -6.73
C LEU A 114 -7.03 6.57 -8.15
N TYR A 115 -5.81 7.09 -8.25
CA TYR A 115 -5.06 7.10 -9.50
C TYR A 115 -4.78 5.68 -10.01
N GLN A 116 -4.38 4.75 -9.15
CA GLN A 116 -4.11 3.37 -9.54
C GLN A 116 -5.36 2.63 -10.01
N ILE A 117 -6.53 2.89 -9.41
CA ILE A 117 -7.80 2.34 -9.90
C ILE A 117 -8.03 2.82 -11.34
N HIS A 118 -7.95 4.13 -11.58
CA HIS A 118 -8.13 4.71 -12.92
C HIS A 118 -7.10 4.19 -13.93
N LEU A 119 -5.84 4.02 -13.53
CA LEU A 119 -4.80 3.41 -14.35
C LEU A 119 -5.21 2.01 -14.82
N ASN A 120 -5.71 1.17 -13.90
CA ASN A 120 -6.10 -0.20 -14.18
C ASN A 120 -7.39 -0.29 -15.00
N GLU A 121 -8.36 0.60 -14.80
CA GLU A 121 -9.53 0.73 -15.66
C GLU A 121 -9.11 1.06 -17.11
N ASN A 122 -8.25 2.04 -17.30
CA ASN A 122 -7.74 2.44 -18.62
C ASN A 122 -6.91 1.35 -19.29
N LYS A 123 -6.22 0.51 -18.51
CA LYS A 123 -5.45 -0.64 -19.01
C LYS A 123 -6.32 -1.88 -19.24
N GLY A 124 -7.59 -1.86 -18.87
CA GLY A 124 -8.52 -2.99 -18.97
C GLY A 124 -8.20 -4.15 -18.01
N THR A 125 -7.43 -3.89 -16.94
CA THR A 125 -7.09 -4.88 -15.92
C THR A 125 -8.03 -4.85 -14.71
N LEU A 126 -8.85 -3.80 -14.60
CA LEU A 126 -10.02 -3.73 -13.74
C LEU A 126 -11.30 -3.56 -14.58
N PRO A 127 -12.46 -4.04 -14.10
CA PRO A 127 -13.74 -3.75 -14.72
C PRO A 127 -14.00 -2.23 -14.81
N PRO A 128 -14.73 -1.77 -15.82
CA PRO A 128 -15.23 -0.40 -15.85
C PRO A 128 -16.04 -0.06 -14.58
N LEU A 129 -15.99 1.21 -14.16
CA LEU A 129 -16.70 1.72 -12.98
C LEU A 129 -16.26 1.12 -11.65
N SER A 130 -15.07 0.48 -11.62
CA SER A 130 -14.47 -0.01 -10.37
C SER A 130 -14.27 1.11 -9.36
N ARG A 131 -13.98 2.34 -9.84
CA ARG A 131 -13.84 3.53 -8.99
C ARG A 131 -15.10 3.85 -8.19
N GLU A 132 -16.28 3.62 -8.75
CA GLU A 132 -17.56 3.90 -8.08
C GLU A 132 -17.84 2.99 -6.90
N LYS A 133 -17.19 1.84 -6.85
CA LYS A 133 -17.29 0.87 -5.77
C LYS A 133 -16.39 1.20 -4.57
N VAL A 134 -15.53 2.21 -4.68
CA VAL A 134 -14.53 2.53 -3.64
C VAL A 134 -14.86 3.84 -2.94
N THR A 135 -14.94 3.76 -1.62
CA THR A 135 -14.94 4.94 -0.74
C THR A 135 -13.61 5.02 0.00
N THR A 136 -13.06 6.21 0.11
CA THR A 136 -11.81 6.45 0.85
C THR A 136 -12.09 7.31 2.06
N GLU A 137 -11.41 7.02 3.17
CA GLU A 137 -11.48 7.81 4.40
C GLU A 137 -10.06 8.11 4.90
N ASN A 138 -9.77 9.40 5.10
CA ASN A 138 -8.51 9.83 5.71
C ASN A 138 -8.72 9.95 7.22
N ASP A 139 -8.35 8.90 7.96
CA ASP A 139 -8.48 8.84 9.42
C ASP A 139 -7.34 8.00 10.01
N ASP A 140 -7.16 8.10 11.32
CA ASP A 140 -6.35 7.14 12.05
C ASP A 140 -6.99 5.75 11.98
N CYS A 141 -6.20 4.76 11.53
CA CYS A 141 -6.72 3.43 11.27
C CYS A 141 -7.27 2.74 12.53
N PHE A 142 -6.69 3.02 13.71
CA PHE A 142 -7.17 2.43 14.97
C PHE A 142 -8.43 3.11 15.46
N GLU A 143 -8.55 4.43 15.28
CA GLU A 143 -9.78 5.15 15.60
C GLU A 143 -10.91 4.77 14.63
N ALA A 144 -10.59 4.62 13.36
CA ALA A 144 -11.56 4.21 12.35
C ALA A 144 -12.14 2.81 12.63
N ILE A 145 -11.28 1.83 12.97
CA ILE A 145 -11.75 0.45 13.22
C ILE A 145 -12.65 0.35 14.48
N ARG A 146 -12.42 1.20 15.49
CA ARG A 146 -13.27 1.26 16.67
C ARG A 146 -14.70 1.75 16.40
N LYS A 147 -14.87 2.49 15.30
CA LYS A 147 -16.18 3.04 14.85
C LYS A 147 -16.93 2.06 13.94
N VAL A 148 -16.32 0.93 13.56
CA VAL A 148 -16.93 -0.05 12.67
C VAL A 148 -18.07 -0.76 13.38
N GLU A 149 -19.26 -0.70 12.77
CA GLU A 149 -20.44 -1.42 13.26
C GLU A 149 -20.30 -2.93 13.01
N ASN A 150 -20.86 -3.72 13.94
CA ASN A 150 -20.86 -5.17 13.80
C ASN A 150 -21.58 -5.61 12.51
N ASN A 151 -21.02 -6.62 11.85
CA ASN A 151 -21.56 -7.22 10.62
C ASN A 151 -21.73 -6.26 9.43
N LYS A 152 -21.01 -5.15 9.42
CA LYS A 152 -21.04 -4.17 8.31
C LYS A 152 -20.24 -4.61 7.09
N TYR A 153 -19.19 -5.37 7.29
CA TYR A 153 -18.30 -5.85 6.24
C TYR A 153 -18.20 -7.37 6.26
N ASP A 154 -18.15 -7.96 5.08
CA ASP A 154 -17.99 -9.42 4.90
C ASP A 154 -16.51 -9.82 4.95
N LEU A 155 -15.61 -8.92 4.59
CA LEU A 155 -14.17 -9.13 4.57
C LEU A 155 -13.46 -7.88 5.11
N ILE A 156 -12.54 -8.10 6.03
CA ILE A 156 -11.72 -7.01 6.61
C ILE A 156 -10.26 -7.35 6.41
N ILE A 157 -9.52 -6.43 5.81
CA ILE A 157 -8.06 -6.45 5.72
C ILE A 157 -7.53 -5.48 6.75
N LEU A 158 -6.60 -5.95 7.58
CA LEU A 158 -5.94 -5.15 8.60
C LEU A 158 -4.44 -5.42 8.53
N ASP A 159 -3.70 -4.50 7.87
CA ASP A 159 -2.25 -4.58 7.70
C ASP A 159 -1.56 -3.34 8.32
N PRO A 160 -1.61 -3.20 9.66
CA PRO A 160 -1.08 -2.03 10.32
C PRO A 160 0.44 -1.98 10.28
N PRO A 161 1.04 -0.78 10.39
CA PRO A 161 2.47 -0.65 10.57
C PRO A 161 2.89 -1.28 11.91
N LYS A 162 4.17 -1.56 12.06
CA LYS A 162 4.74 -2.11 13.30
C LYS A 162 4.45 -1.20 14.49
N LEU A 163 3.60 -1.65 15.42
CA LEU A 163 3.08 -0.87 16.55
C LEU A 163 4.12 -0.60 17.64
N ALA A 164 5.03 -1.55 17.90
CA ALA A 164 6.06 -1.45 18.91
C ALA A 164 7.45 -1.46 18.28
N GLN A 165 8.13 -0.32 18.27
CA GLN A 165 9.51 -0.20 17.80
C GLN A 165 10.54 -0.48 18.91
N THR A 166 10.14 -0.46 20.18
CA THR A 166 10.99 -0.71 21.34
C THR A 166 10.23 -1.45 22.43
N LYS A 167 10.94 -2.20 23.29
CA LYS A 167 10.32 -2.91 24.42
C LYS A 167 9.48 -2.01 25.34
N GLY A 168 9.86 -0.73 25.52
CA GLY A 168 9.11 0.21 26.36
C GLY A 168 7.80 0.72 25.76
N LYS A 169 7.52 0.46 24.47
CA LYS A 169 6.24 0.79 23.82
C LYS A 169 5.28 -0.40 23.72
N LEU A 170 5.70 -1.59 24.19
CA LEU A 170 4.89 -2.81 24.11
C LEU A 170 3.60 -2.69 24.92
N GLU A 171 3.66 -2.08 26.13
CA GLU A 171 2.51 -1.92 27.01
C GLU A 171 1.42 -1.00 26.41
N ASN A 172 1.81 -0.05 25.56
CA ASN A 172 0.86 0.83 24.87
C ASN A 172 0.30 0.18 23.59
N ALA A 173 0.96 -0.80 23.05
CA ALA A 173 0.54 -1.50 21.82
C ALA A 173 -0.44 -2.65 22.12
N THR A 174 -0.63 -3.02 23.40
CA THR A 174 -1.52 -4.13 23.84
C THR A 174 -2.80 -3.63 24.49
N LYS A 175 -3.00 -2.33 24.58
CA LYS A 175 -4.25 -1.68 25.03
C LYS A 175 -5.11 -1.30 23.85
#